data_b44b8fc7409a875c8d9a947167266f6b
#
_entry.id   b44b8fc7409a875c8d9a947167266f6b
#
_cell.length_a   1.000
_cell.length_b   1.000
_cell.length_c   1.000
_cell.angle_alpha   90.00
_cell.angle_beta   90.00
_cell.angle_gamma   90.00
#
_symmetry.space_group_name_H-M   'P 1'
#
loop_
_entity.id
_entity.type
_entity.pdbx_description
1 polymer ?
#
loop_
_entity_poly.entity_id
_entity_poly.type
_entity_poly.pdbx_seq_one_letter_code
_entity_poly.pdbx_strand_id
1 'polypeptide(L)'
;MTLAERIEKFNNLMGDIVPPEVKKDLLDKGFFTAPASTKYHGNYEGGLFDHSYMVAHYLKKLTEECRLDWQNPRSPLLVGMFHDLCKMDNYQHPVIAETLGGEEIRDDFKWEYATDTLLKGHGDKSVMVLAQYFKLTEEEIMCIRYHMGAFCDKSEWNDYTRAVHKYTNVLWTHQADMLASHVELSLIHI
;
A
#
# COMPACT_ATOMS: atom_id res chain seq x y z
N MET A 1 15.84 2.29 4.20
CA MET A 1 16.41 1.19 3.36
C MET A 1 16.81 1.72 2.00
N THR A 2 17.85 1.17 1.37
CA THR A 2 18.17 1.42 -0.05
C THR A 2 17.20 0.70 -0.98
N LEU A 3 17.13 1.09 -2.25
CA LEU A 3 16.31 0.41 -3.27
C LEU A 3 16.69 -1.08 -3.40
N ALA A 4 17.99 -1.40 -3.36
CA ALA A 4 18.46 -2.79 -3.44
C ALA A 4 17.98 -3.65 -2.27
N GLU A 5 18.05 -3.12 -1.04
CA GLU A 5 17.55 -3.79 0.15
C GLU A 5 16.03 -4.01 0.12
N ARG A 6 15.26 -3.04 -0.42
CA ARG A 6 13.80 -3.20 -0.61
C ARG A 6 13.49 -4.33 -1.59
N ILE A 7 14.18 -4.37 -2.73
CA ILE A 7 14.02 -5.42 -3.73
C ILE A 7 14.40 -6.79 -3.17
N GLU A 8 15.46 -6.90 -2.39
CA GLU A 8 15.86 -8.14 -1.73
C GLU A 8 14.80 -8.61 -0.73
N LYS A 9 14.33 -7.73 0.16
CA LYS A 9 13.25 -8.05 1.11
C LYS A 9 11.96 -8.47 0.42
N PHE A 10 11.59 -7.78 -0.67
CA PHE A 10 10.45 -8.16 -1.48
C PHE A 10 10.61 -9.57 -2.06
N ASN A 11 11.75 -9.88 -2.66
CA ASN A 11 12.01 -11.21 -3.21
C ASN A 11 11.93 -12.31 -2.14
N ASN A 12 12.49 -12.06 -0.96
CA ASN A 12 12.46 -13.02 0.14
C ASN A 12 11.05 -13.28 0.68
N LEU A 13 10.18 -12.26 0.68
CA LEU A 13 8.83 -12.39 1.22
C LEU A 13 7.79 -12.79 0.16
N MET A 14 7.92 -12.30 -1.06
CA MET A 14 6.91 -12.37 -2.11
C MET A 14 7.35 -13.18 -3.35
N GLY A 15 8.59 -13.67 -3.38
CA GLY A 15 9.17 -14.28 -4.58
C GLY A 15 8.38 -15.45 -5.15
N ASP A 16 7.74 -16.25 -4.29
CA ASP A 16 6.90 -17.37 -4.71
C ASP A 16 5.46 -16.96 -5.10
N ILE A 17 5.08 -15.70 -4.80
CA ILE A 17 3.72 -15.18 -5.02
C ILE A 17 3.67 -14.29 -6.26
N VAL A 18 4.72 -13.46 -6.44
CA VAL A 18 4.77 -12.41 -7.46
C VAL A 18 5.68 -12.81 -8.63
N PRO A 19 5.12 -12.98 -9.84
CA PRO A 19 5.91 -13.29 -11.03
C PRO A 19 6.96 -12.21 -11.33
N PRO A 20 8.12 -12.57 -11.95
CA PRO A 20 9.19 -11.62 -12.26
C PRO A 20 8.75 -10.43 -13.12
N GLU A 21 7.86 -10.66 -14.08
CA GLU A 21 7.29 -9.60 -14.95
C GLU A 21 6.45 -8.60 -14.17
N VAL A 22 5.66 -9.06 -13.18
CA VAL A 22 4.88 -8.19 -12.30
C VAL A 22 5.80 -7.36 -11.41
N LYS A 23 6.85 -7.99 -10.85
CA LYS A 23 7.85 -7.27 -10.06
C LYS A 23 8.55 -6.18 -10.88
N LYS A 24 8.89 -6.48 -12.13
CA LYS A 24 9.49 -5.48 -13.03
C LYS A 24 8.55 -4.31 -13.26
N ASP A 25 7.28 -4.56 -13.51
CA ASP A 25 6.28 -3.51 -13.72
C ASP A 25 6.06 -2.67 -12.45
N LEU A 26 6.03 -3.29 -11.27
CA LEU A 26 5.98 -2.59 -9.98
C LEU A 26 7.20 -1.69 -9.75
N LEU A 27 8.39 -2.12 -10.16
CA LEU A 27 9.61 -1.32 -10.09
C LEU A 27 9.52 -0.12 -11.05
N ASP A 28 9.13 -0.37 -12.30
CA ASP A 28 9.01 0.67 -13.33
C ASP A 28 7.92 1.71 -12.97
N LYS A 29 6.87 1.30 -12.25
CA LYS A 29 5.76 2.17 -11.77
C LYS A 29 6.00 2.83 -10.41
N GLY A 30 7.17 2.64 -9.81
CA GLY A 30 7.56 3.37 -8.60
C GLY A 30 7.11 2.77 -7.27
N PHE A 31 6.65 1.50 -7.20
CA PHE A 31 6.25 0.88 -5.94
C PHE A 31 7.34 0.91 -4.86
N PHE A 32 8.61 0.80 -5.27
CA PHE A 32 9.76 0.78 -4.38
C PHE A 32 10.33 2.17 -4.05
N THR A 33 9.83 3.23 -4.70
CA THR A 33 10.37 4.61 -4.58
C THR A 33 9.32 5.62 -4.14
N ALA A 34 8.02 5.36 -4.40
CA ALA A 34 6.95 6.26 -3.97
C ALA A 34 6.89 6.42 -2.45
N PRO A 35 6.46 7.58 -1.93
CA PRO A 35 6.21 7.79 -0.51
C PRO A 35 4.88 7.14 -0.07
N ALA A 36 4.72 6.84 1.22
CA ALA A 36 3.44 6.39 1.77
C ALA A 36 2.48 7.54 2.06
N SER A 37 2.99 8.77 2.23
CA SER A 37 2.18 9.96 2.52
C SER A 37 2.93 11.22 2.10
N THR A 38 2.25 12.38 2.13
CA THR A 38 2.89 13.69 1.90
C THR A 38 3.45 14.33 3.17
N LYS A 39 2.96 13.95 4.36
CA LYS A 39 3.27 14.65 5.64
C LYS A 39 3.41 13.74 6.85
N TYR A 40 2.91 12.50 6.77
CA TYR A 40 2.85 11.58 7.91
C TYR A 40 3.92 10.49 7.78
N HIS A 41 3.67 9.31 8.35
CA HIS A 41 4.57 8.16 8.23
C HIS A 41 4.93 7.87 6.78
N GLY A 42 6.19 7.51 6.53
CA GLY A 42 6.64 7.13 5.19
C GLY A 42 6.66 8.26 4.15
N ASN A 43 6.79 9.56 4.56
CA ASN A 43 6.88 10.70 3.66
C ASN A 43 8.29 10.88 3.05
N TYR A 44 8.91 9.79 2.68
CA TYR A 44 10.25 9.73 2.08
C TYR A 44 10.26 8.73 0.91
N GLU A 45 11.29 8.81 0.08
CA GLU A 45 11.46 7.92 -1.06
C GLU A 45 11.46 6.43 -0.63
N GLY A 46 10.51 5.65 -1.16
CA GLY A 46 10.30 4.24 -0.84
C GLY A 46 9.51 3.98 0.44
N GLY A 47 8.93 5.03 1.04
CA GLY A 47 8.07 4.89 2.21
C GLY A 47 6.86 3.99 1.96
N LEU A 48 6.33 3.97 0.73
CA LEU A 48 5.24 3.07 0.33
C LEU A 48 5.63 1.60 0.51
N PHE A 49 6.80 1.20 -0.02
CA PHE A 49 7.29 -0.17 0.15
C PHE A 49 7.54 -0.49 1.62
N ASP A 50 8.23 0.39 2.34
CA ASP A 50 8.59 0.17 3.74
C ASP A 50 7.34 -0.04 4.61
N HIS A 51 6.30 0.77 4.41
CA HIS A 51 4.99 0.62 5.04
C HIS A 51 4.31 -0.71 4.64
N SER A 52 4.17 -0.96 3.35
CA SER A 52 3.53 -2.18 2.82
C SER A 52 4.20 -3.46 3.31
N TYR A 53 5.53 -3.47 3.38
CA TYR A 53 6.31 -4.58 3.92
C TYR A 53 5.97 -4.84 5.40
N MET A 54 5.84 -3.79 6.21
CA MET A 54 5.46 -3.91 7.62
C MET A 54 4.03 -4.42 7.77
N VAL A 55 3.08 -3.90 6.98
CA VAL A 55 1.68 -4.38 7.00
C VAL A 55 1.61 -5.86 6.64
N ALA A 56 2.32 -6.30 5.59
CA ALA A 56 2.38 -7.72 5.20
C ALA A 56 2.97 -8.59 6.33
N HIS A 57 3.99 -8.10 7.00
CA HIS A 57 4.61 -8.80 8.13
C HIS A 57 3.66 -8.93 9.33
N TYR A 58 2.97 -7.83 9.71
CA TYR A 58 1.98 -7.85 10.78
C TYR A 58 0.79 -8.75 10.43
N LEU A 59 0.27 -8.67 9.21
CA LEU A 59 -0.88 -9.48 8.82
C LEU A 59 -0.54 -10.98 8.79
N LYS A 60 0.67 -11.33 8.33
CA LYS A 60 1.18 -12.69 8.45
C LYS A 60 1.27 -13.14 9.91
N LYS A 61 1.88 -12.34 10.78
CA LYS A 61 2.03 -12.62 12.21
C LYS A 61 0.67 -12.78 12.89
N LEU A 62 -0.26 -11.86 12.66
CA LEU A 62 -1.62 -11.94 13.20
C LEU A 62 -2.35 -13.20 12.69
N THR A 63 -2.14 -13.57 11.43
CA THR A 63 -2.70 -14.80 10.85
C THR A 63 -2.24 -16.03 11.63
N GLU A 64 -0.95 -16.12 11.94
CA GLU A 64 -0.37 -17.25 12.68
C GLU A 64 -0.80 -17.26 14.16
N GLU A 65 -0.70 -16.12 14.86
CA GLU A 65 -0.98 -16.01 16.29
C GLU A 65 -2.48 -16.11 16.62
N CYS A 66 -3.34 -15.50 15.79
CA CYS A 66 -4.79 -15.51 15.97
C CYS A 66 -5.49 -16.65 15.20
N ARG A 67 -4.73 -17.46 14.46
CA ARG A 67 -5.24 -18.57 13.64
C ARG A 67 -6.33 -18.12 12.68
N LEU A 68 -6.03 -17.04 11.94
CA LEU A 68 -6.98 -16.49 10.97
C LEU A 68 -7.11 -17.46 9.78
N ASP A 69 -8.33 -17.70 9.37
CA ASP A 69 -8.64 -18.51 8.20
C ASP A 69 -8.81 -17.60 6.96
N TRP A 70 -8.10 -17.90 5.88
CA TRP A 70 -8.12 -17.17 4.63
C TRP A 70 -8.56 -18.08 3.49
N GLN A 71 -9.34 -17.53 2.55
CA GLN A 71 -9.74 -18.27 1.34
C GLN A 71 -8.53 -18.75 0.51
N ASN A 72 -7.39 -18.05 0.61
CA ASN A 72 -6.15 -18.43 -0.06
C ASN A 72 -4.97 -18.23 0.89
N PRO A 73 -4.07 -19.21 1.06
CA PRO A 73 -2.90 -19.10 1.95
C PRO A 73 -1.95 -17.92 1.63
N ARG A 74 -1.94 -17.43 0.39
CA ARG A 74 -1.13 -16.25 -0.01
C ARG A 74 -1.75 -14.93 0.45
N SER A 75 -3.06 -14.90 0.76
CA SER A 75 -3.83 -13.66 0.97
C SER A 75 -3.24 -12.74 2.03
N PRO A 76 -2.76 -13.18 3.21
CA PRO A 76 -2.18 -12.27 4.19
C PRO A 76 -1.02 -11.45 3.62
N LEU A 77 -0.12 -12.10 2.88
CA LEU A 77 1.02 -11.43 2.26
C LEU A 77 0.61 -10.56 1.07
N LEU A 78 -0.28 -11.07 0.21
CA LEU A 78 -0.76 -10.34 -0.96
C LEU A 78 -1.51 -9.06 -0.55
N VAL A 79 -2.46 -9.20 0.37
CA VAL A 79 -3.26 -8.08 0.89
C VAL A 79 -2.37 -7.07 1.59
N GLY A 80 -1.54 -7.51 2.55
CA GLY A 80 -0.68 -6.61 3.31
C GLY A 80 0.32 -5.87 2.43
N MET A 81 0.94 -6.54 1.45
CA MET A 81 1.92 -5.92 0.54
C MET A 81 1.28 -4.93 -0.43
N PHE A 82 0.03 -5.13 -0.83
CA PHE A 82 -0.55 -4.39 -1.95
C PHE A 82 -1.81 -3.59 -1.62
N HIS A 83 -2.19 -3.46 -0.33
CA HIS A 83 -3.38 -2.69 0.06
C HIS A 83 -3.33 -1.23 -0.41
N ASP A 84 -2.15 -0.66 -0.49
CA ASP A 84 -1.87 0.75 -0.79
C ASP A 84 -1.28 1.00 -2.19
N LEU A 85 -1.45 0.09 -3.16
CA LEU A 85 -0.94 0.25 -4.53
C LEU A 85 -1.39 1.54 -5.21
N CYS A 86 -2.51 2.11 -4.80
CA CYS A 86 -2.97 3.41 -5.29
C CYS A 86 -1.93 4.53 -5.15
N LYS A 87 -1.00 4.38 -4.20
CA LYS A 87 0.01 5.41 -3.88
C LYS A 87 1.19 5.45 -4.84
N MET A 88 1.35 4.47 -5.74
CA MET A 88 2.47 4.44 -6.70
C MET A 88 2.54 5.69 -7.59
N ASP A 89 1.39 6.27 -7.94
CA ASP A 89 1.25 7.44 -8.80
C ASP A 89 0.44 8.59 -8.18
N ASN A 90 0.12 8.49 -6.88
CA ASN A 90 -0.67 9.51 -6.18
C ASN A 90 0.14 10.75 -5.79
N TYR A 91 1.46 10.67 -5.82
CA TYR A 91 2.32 11.74 -5.34
C TYR A 91 3.37 12.13 -6.36
N GLN A 92 3.71 13.41 -6.34
CA GLN A 92 4.76 14.02 -7.16
C GLN A 92 5.55 15.03 -6.34
N HIS A 93 6.73 15.41 -6.82
CA HIS A 93 7.48 16.53 -6.27
C HIS A 93 6.88 17.85 -6.79
N PRO A 94 6.61 18.85 -5.92
CA PRO A 94 6.03 20.11 -6.36
C PRO A 94 6.99 20.89 -7.25
N VAL A 95 6.45 21.54 -8.27
CA VAL A 95 7.20 22.48 -9.12
C VAL A 95 7.43 23.76 -8.33
N ILE A 96 8.69 24.18 -8.20
CA ILE A 96 9.10 25.41 -7.47
C ILE A 96 9.58 26.52 -8.37
N ALA A 97 9.99 26.21 -9.61
CA ALA A 97 10.42 27.18 -10.61
C ALA A 97 10.37 26.55 -12.00
N GLU A 98 10.49 27.40 -13.03
CA GLU A 98 10.73 26.99 -14.42
C GLU A 98 11.99 27.68 -14.95
N THR A 99 12.76 26.95 -15.76
CA THR A 99 13.90 27.50 -16.47
C THR A 99 13.44 28.39 -17.65
N LEU A 100 14.31 29.20 -18.19
CA LEU A 100 14.05 30.00 -19.43
C LEU A 100 13.72 29.11 -20.64
N GLY A 101 14.07 27.83 -20.61
CA GLY A 101 13.75 26.83 -21.64
C GLY A 101 12.43 26.06 -21.40
N GLY A 102 11.68 26.38 -20.32
CA GLY A 102 10.42 25.73 -19.99
C GLY A 102 10.57 24.38 -19.22
N GLU A 103 11.77 24.10 -18.70
CA GLU A 103 11.99 22.91 -17.86
C GLU A 103 11.55 23.19 -16.42
N GLU A 104 10.75 22.29 -15.84
CA GLU A 104 10.32 22.39 -14.44
C GLU A 104 11.46 22.04 -13.48
N ILE A 105 11.64 22.89 -12.47
CA ILE A 105 12.49 22.62 -11.31
C ILE A 105 11.57 22.19 -10.17
N ARG A 106 11.80 20.99 -9.61
CA ARG A 106 10.98 20.40 -8.55
C ARG A 106 11.72 20.37 -7.21
N ASP A 107 10.96 20.42 -6.11
CA ASP A 107 11.50 20.29 -4.75
C ASP A 107 11.61 18.80 -4.38
N ASP A 108 12.81 18.25 -4.49
CA ASP A 108 13.08 16.81 -4.24
C ASP A 108 12.85 16.39 -2.78
N PHE A 109 12.61 17.33 -1.87
CA PHE A 109 12.40 17.04 -0.44
C PHE A 109 10.92 17.05 -0.02
N LYS A 110 10.03 17.48 -0.91
CA LYS A 110 8.60 17.57 -0.62
C LYS A 110 7.78 16.71 -1.56
N TRP A 111 6.63 16.28 -1.05
CA TRP A 111 5.63 15.55 -1.80
C TRP A 111 4.30 16.29 -1.78
N GLU A 112 3.61 16.30 -2.90
CA GLU A 112 2.23 16.77 -3.05
C GLU A 112 1.39 15.74 -3.80
N TYR A 113 0.07 15.90 -3.79
CA TYR A 113 -0.81 15.03 -4.58
C TYR A 113 -0.66 15.34 -6.08
N ALA A 114 -0.47 14.30 -6.89
CA ALA A 114 -0.50 14.41 -8.34
C ALA A 114 -1.92 14.79 -8.82
N THR A 115 -2.00 15.68 -9.79
CA THR A 115 -3.27 16.26 -10.26
C THR A 115 -3.88 15.51 -11.44
N ASP A 116 -3.09 14.74 -12.16
CA ASP A 116 -3.44 14.09 -13.43
C ASP A 116 -3.76 12.60 -13.33
N THR A 117 -3.87 12.04 -12.12
CA THR A 117 -4.23 10.63 -11.93
C THR A 117 -5.66 10.35 -12.40
N LEU A 118 -5.84 9.36 -13.27
CA LEU A 118 -7.13 8.97 -13.83
C LEU A 118 -7.97 8.18 -12.84
N LEU A 119 -7.38 7.17 -12.19
CA LEU A 119 -8.06 6.38 -11.19
C LEU A 119 -8.14 7.12 -9.87
N LYS A 120 -9.33 7.15 -9.29
CA LYS A 120 -9.62 7.79 -8.00
C LYS A 120 -10.02 6.77 -6.94
N GLY A 121 -10.08 7.22 -5.71
CA GLY A 121 -10.37 6.37 -4.55
C GLY A 121 -9.08 5.77 -3.97
N HIS A 122 -9.14 5.34 -2.70
CA HIS A 122 -7.98 4.79 -2.01
C HIS A 122 -7.96 3.26 -2.16
N GLY A 123 -8.84 2.56 -1.48
CA GLY A 123 -8.94 1.11 -1.59
C GLY A 123 -9.39 0.62 -2.96
N ASP A 124 -10.38 1.27 -3.58
CA ASP A 124 -10.89 0.89 -4.90
C ASP A 124 -9.80 0.97 -5.98
N LYS A 125 -8.98 2.04 -5.99
CA LYS A 125 -7.86 2.17 -6.92
C LYS A 125 -6.82 1.08 -6.69
N SER A 126 -6.50 0.75 -5.43
CA SER A 126 -5.57 -0.34 -5.11
C SER A 126 -6.07 -1.68 -5.65
N VAL A 127 -7.37 -1.99 -5.48
CA VAL A 127 -7.99 -3.20 -6.06
C VAL A 127 -7.91 -3.20 -7.58
N MET A 128 -8.25 -2.09 -8.25
CA MET A 128 -8.22 -1.97 -9.71
C MET A 128 -6.81 -2.18 -10.28
N VAL A 129 -5.79 -1.65 -9.61
CA VAL A 129 -4.39 -1.83 -10.01
C VAL A 129 -3.96 -3.28 -9.80
N LEU A 130 -4.22 -3.86 -8.61
CA LEU A 130 -3.81 -5.22 -8.29
C LEU A 130 -4.50 -6.27 -9.15
N ALA A 131 -5.76 -6.04 -9.52
CA ALA A 131 -6.54 -6.94 -10.39
C ALA A 131 -5.98 -7.07 -11.82
N GLN A 132 -5.09 -6.17 -12.25
CA GLN A 132 -4.37 -6.30 -13.52
C GLN A 132 -3.29 -7.40 -13.47
N TYR A 133 -2.82 -7.74 -12.27
CA TYR A 133 -1.76 -8.71 -12.07
C TYR A 133 -2.25 -10.05 -11.52
N PHE A 134 -3.31 -10.03 -10.71
CA PHE A 134 -3.79 -11.20 -9.98
C PHE A 134 -5.31 -11.37 -10.11
N LYS A 135 -5.74 -12.63 -10.24
CA LYS A 135 -7.13 -12.97 -9.98
C LYS A 135 -7.35 -12.94 -8.46
N LEU A 136 -8.06 -11.92 -7.99
CA LEU A 136 -8.35 -11.72 -6.57
C LEU A 136 -9.60 -12.51 -6.14
N THR A 137 -9.59 -13.00 -4.91
CA THR A 137 -10.79 -13.50 -4.23
C THR A 137 -11.66 -12.33 -3.75
N GLU A 138 -12.93 -12.58 -3.48
CA GLU A 138 -13.81 -11.54 -2.90
C GLU A 138 -13.28 -11.05 -1.54
N GLU A 139 -12.73 -11.94 -0.72
CA GLU A 139 -12.11 -11.59 0.54
C GLU A 139 -10.91 -10.66 0.37
N GLU A 140 -9.98 -10.97 -0.55
CA GLU A 140 -8.84 -10.10 -0.86
C GLU A 140 -9.29 -8.71 -1.32
N ILE A 141 -10.33 -8.64 -2.18
CA ILE A 141 -10.93 -7.38 -2.63
C ILE A 141 -11.48 -6.59 -1.44
N MET A 142 -12.27 -7.23 -0.55
CA MET A 142 -12.87 -6.54 0.60
C MET A 142 -11.82 -6.09 1.62
N CYS A 143 -10.79 -6.90 1.87
CA CYS A 143 -9.68 -6.53 2.74
C CYS A 143 -8.94 -5.30 2.22
N ILE A 144 -8.59 -5.26 0.93
CA ILE A 144 -7.89 -4.12 0.32
C ILE A 144 -8.80 -2.90 0.24
N ARG A 145 -10.06 -3.05 -0.21
CA ARG A 145 -10.99 -1.95 -0.35
C ARG A 145 -11.25 -1.22 0.96
N TYR A 146 -11.41 -1.98 2.04
CA TYR A 146 -11.81 -1.43 3.34
C TYR A 146 -10.69 -1.39 4.39
N HIS A 147 -9.41 -1.48 3.98
CA HIS A 147 -8.29 -1.46 4.94
C HIS A 147 -8.24 -0.19 5.78
N MET A 148 -8.76 0.94 5.27
CA MET A 148 -8.87 2.19 6.05
C MET A 148 -9.83 2.08 7.24
N GLY A 149 -10.66 1.03 7.33
CA GLY A 149 -11.58 0.83 8.44
C GLY A 149 -12.53 2.01 8.63
N ALA A 150 -12.66 2.49 9.86
CA ALA A 150 -13.52 3.61 10.19
C ALA A 150 -13.06 4.98 9.64
N PHE A 151 -11.88 5.06 9.01
CA PHE A 151 -11.41 6.27 8.32
C PHE A 151 -11.90 6.36 6.87
N CYS A 152 -12.68 5.39 6.38
CA CYS A 152 -13.41 5.54 5.11
C CYS A 152 -14.53 6.58 5.23
N ASP A 153 -15.10 6.98 4.08
CA ASP A 153 -16.23 7.91 4.08
C ASP A 153 -17.41 7.35 4.89
N LYS A 154 -18.13 8.22 5.63
CA LYS A 154 -19.27 7.81 6.47
C LYS A 154 -20.37 7.12 5.67
N SER A 155 -20.53 7.46 4.39
CA SER A 155 -21.48 6.80 3.49
C SER A 155 -21.18 5.31 3.27
N GLU A 156 -19.91 4.89 3.47
CA GLU A 156 -19.44 3.52 3.29
C GLU A 156 -19.44 2.67 4.59
N TRP A 157 -19.75 3.26 5.75
CA TRP A 157 -19.67 2.55 7.04
C TRP A 157 -20.56 1.31 7.13
N ASN A 158 -21.75 1.35 6.52
CA ASN A 158 -22.61 0.18 6.49
C ASN A 158 -22.01 -0.94 5.63
N ASP A 159 -21.38 -0.61 4.51
CA ASP A 159 -20.76 -1.57 3.63
C ASP A 159 -19.46 -2.13 4.24
N TYR A 160 -18.67 -1.29 4.89
CA TYR A 160 -17.53 -1.73 5.72
C TYR A 160 -17.97 -2.72 6.80
N THR A 161 -19.03 -2.39 7.56
CA THR A 161 -19.56 -3.29 8.61
C THR A 161 -20.01 -4.63 8.03
N ARG A 162 -20.70 -4.62 6.89
CA ARG A 162 -21.11 -5.84 6.18
C ARG A 162 -19.91 -6.66 5.69
N ALA A 163 -18.87 -5.99 5.18
CA ALA A 163 -17.64 -6.64 4.75
C ALA A 163 -16.93 -7.33 5.92
N VAL A 164 -16.80 -6.66 7.08
CA VAL A 164 -16.24 -7.23 8.31
C VAL A 164 -17.03 -8.44 8.80
N HIS A 165 -18.37 -8.39 8.77
CA HIS A 165 -19.21 -9.53 9.18
C HIS A 165 -19.10 -10.73 8.23
N LYS A 166 -18.86 -10.49 6.95
CA LYS A 166 -18.69 -11.57 5.96
C LYS A 166 -17.27 -12.12 5.98
N TYR A 167 -16.27 -11.26 6.09
CA TYR A 167 -14.85 -11.57 6.08
C TYR A 167 -14.15 -10.85 7.24
N THR A 168 -13.98 -11.50 8.37
CA THR A 168 -13.37 -10.92 9.57
C THR A 168 -11.95 -10.42 9.31
N ASN A 169 -11.26 -10.95 8.29
CA ASN A 169 -9.93 -10.53 7.88
C ASN A 169 -9.86 -9.08 7.36
N VAL A 170 -11.00 -8.47 6.99
CA VAL A 170 -11.09 -7.02 6.72
C VAL A 170 -10.68 -6.20 7.95
N LEU A 171 -11.17 -6.58 9.15
CA LEU A 171 -10.78 -5.92 10.40
C LEU A 171 -9.31 -6.17 10.73
N TRP A 172 -8.81 -7.39 10.55
CA TRP A 172 -7.41 -7.72 10.81
C TRP A 172 -6.45 -7.01 9.87
N THR A 173 -6.85 -6.80 8.61
CA THR A 173 -6.09 -5.98 7.64
C THR A 173 -5.97 -4.54 8.13
N HIS A 174 -7.09 -3.93 8.57
CA HIS A 174 -7.07 -2.59 9.18
C HIS A 174 -6.16 -2.52 10.41
N GLN A 175 -6.22 -3.52 11.30
CA GLN A 175 -5.36 -3.55 12.49
C GLN A 175 -3.87 -3.67 12.13
N ALA A 176 -3.52 -4.47 11.12
CA ALA A 176 -2.14 -4.60 10.65
C ALA A 176 -1.61 -3.26 10.08
N ASP A 177 -2.43 -2.54 9.33
CA ASP A 177 -2.12 -1.21 8.81
C ASP A 177 -1.91 -0.20 9.95
N MET A 178 -2.82 -0.16 10.94
CA MET A 178 -2.70 0.69 12.12
C MET A 178 -1.44 0.40 12.93
N LEU A 179 -1.07 -0.88 13.13
CA LEU A 179 0.16 -1.26 13.81
C LEU A 179 1.39 -0.76 13.06
N ALA A 180 1.44 -0.95 11.74
CA ALA A 180 2.54 -0.48 10.91
C ALA A 180 2.67 1.04 10.93
N SER A 181 1.55 1.76 10.84
CA SER A 181 1.52 3.22 10.73
C SER A 181 1.83 3.94 12.04
N HIS A 182 1.34 3.43 13.16
CA HIS A 182 1.32 4.16 14.44
C HIS A 182 2.25 3.58 15.51
N VAL A 183 2.72 2.34 15.37
CA VAL A 183 3.61 1.71 16.34
C VAL A 183 5.03 1.68 15.80
N GLU A 184 5.27 1.01 14.67
CA GLU A 184 6.64 0.78 14.17
C GLU A 184 7.24 2.02 13.48
N LEU A 185 6.52 2.64 12.56
CA LEU A 185 7.06 3.78 11.81
C LEU A 185 7.12 5.07 12.64
N SER A 186 6.34 5.17 13.72
CA SER A 186 6.48 6.28 14.67
C SER A 186 7.70 6.18 15.57
N LEU A 187 8.20 4.96 15.84
CA LEU A 187 9.40 4.73 16.66
C LEU A 187 10.71 5.03 15.91
N ILE A 188 10.69 5.04 14.57
CA ILE A 188 11.87 5.35 13.75
C ILE A 188 12.15 6.87 13.69
N HIS A 189 11.19 7.70 14.07
CA HIS A 189 11.27 9.17 14.03
C HIS A 189 11.43 9.85 15.41
N ILE A 190 11.67 9.06 16.47
CA ILE A 190 12.10 9.54 17.79
C ILE A 190 13.61 9.35 17.91
#